data_3bf9011820550b02aa7dac05d6716cc1
#
_entry.id   3bf9011820550b02aa7dac05d6716cc1
#
_cell.length_a   1.000
_cell.length_b   1.000
_cell.length_c   1.000
_cell.angle_alpha   90.00
_cell.angle_beta   90.00
_cell.angle_gamma   90.00
#
_symmetry.space_group_name_H-M   'P 1'
#
loop_
_entity.id
_entity.type
_entity.pdbx_description
1 polymer ?
#
loop_
_entity_poly.entity_id
_entity_poly.type
_entity_poly.pdbx_seq_one_letter_code
_entity_poly.pdbx_strand_id
1 'polypeptide(L)'
;ATGTLQNKDDVLNSTKKRRLKKAKKSSKPIFIVTPDEAYDNELEKSSDYKTWSFKADNVRDFAWASSRKFIWDAAGFKQDSIENPLVMAMSFYPNEGEPLWSKYSTEAVMHTMAVYSKYSFDYPYPTAQSVNGPVGGMEYPMITFNGPRTELEDDGSRTYSRSEKEFLIGVVIHEIGHIYFPMIVNSDERQWTWMDEGLNTFLQYLAEQEWDINFRSDRGEPRWITDYM
;
A
#
# COMPACT_ATOMS: atom_id res chain seq x y z
N ALA A 1 -8.38 -1.94 -6.93
CA ALA A 1 -9.45 -0.93 -6.89
C ALA A 1 -9.93 -0.73 -5.45
N THR A 2 -10.51 0.43 -5.18
CA THR A 2 -11.25 0.67 -3.92
C THR A 2 -12.26 -0.45 -3.67
N GLY A 3 -12.29 -1.01 -2.45
CA GLY A 3 -13.24 -2.03 -2.05
C GLY A 3 -12.78 -3.48 -2.22
N THR A 4 -13.71 -4.37 -2.03
CA THR A 4 -13.48 -5.83 -2.06
C THR A 4 -13.91 -6.41 -3.40
N LEU A 5 -13.05 -7.26 -3.99
CA LEU A 5 -13.37 -8.01 -5.21
C LEU A 5 -14.51 -8.99 -4.96
N GLN A 6 -15.62 -8.83 -5.70
CA GLN A 6 -16.85 -9.59 -5.55
C GLN A 6 -16.85 -10.90 -6.36
N ASN A 7 -16.31 -10.86 -7.57
CA ASN A 7 -16.38 -11.96 -8.52
C ASN A 7 -15.01 -12.65 -8.75
N LYS A 8 -14.28 -12.89 -7.67
CA LYS A 8 -12.96 -13.57 -7.74
C LYS A 8 -12.99 -14.90 -8.48
N ASP A 9 -14.12 -15.60 -8.44
CA ASP A 9 -14.27 -16.92 -9.07
C ASP A 9 -14.31 -16.85 -10.59
N ASP A 10 -14.72 -15.72 -11.16
CA ASP A 10 -14.79 -15.47 -12.59
C ASP A 10 -13.43 -14.97 -13.16
N VAL A 11 -12.70 -14.19 -12.36
CA VAL A 11 -11.52 -13.47 -12.85
C VAL A 11 -10.19 -14.10 -12.44
N LEU A 12 -10.16 -14.89 -11.35
CA LEU A 12 -8.95 -15.57 -10.86
C LEU A 12 -8.99 -17.07 -11.18
N ASN A 13 -7.88 -17.59 -11.69
CA ASN A 13 -7.71 -19.04 -11.84
C ASN A 13 -7.55 -19.75 -10.47
N SER A 14 -7.58 -21.08 -10.49
CA SER A 14 -7.50 -21.91 -9.26
C SER A 14 -6.23 -21.67 -8.44
N THR A 15 -5.09 -21.44 -9.10
CA THR A 15 -3.80 -21.16 -8.45
C THR A 15 -3.83 -19.83 -7.70
N LYS A 16 -4.27 -18.74 -8.34
CA LYS A 16 -4.39 -17.41 -7.74
C LYS A 16 -5.39 -17.42 -6.57
N LYS A 17 -6.52 -18.10 -6.72
CA LYS A 17 -7.51 -18.29 -5.62
C LYS A 17 -6.91 -19.02 -4.42
N ARG A 18 -6.14 -20.09 -4.65
CA ARG A 18 -5.45 -20.84 -3.57
C ARG A 18 -4.41 -19.98 -2.88
N ARG A 19 -3.59 -19.21 -3.64
CA ARG A 19 -2.60 -18.30 -3.08
C ARG A 19 -3.26 -17.19 -2.24
N LEU A 20 -4.34 -16.60 -2.72
CA LEU A 20 -5.10 -15.57 -1.98
C LEU A 20 -5.70 -16.12 -0.68
N LYS A 21 -6.23 -17.36 -0.70
CA LYS A 21 -6.71 -18.04 0.52
C LYS A 21 -5.57 -18.29 1.52
N LYS A 22 -4.35 -18.58 1.04
CA LYS A 22 -3.17 -18.75 1.88
C LYS A 22 -2.71 -17.40 2.45
N ALA A 23 -2.65 -16.36 1.63
CA ALA A 23 -2.28 -15.00 2.03
C ALA A 23 -3.18 -14.48 3.16
N LYS A 24 -4.48 -14.71 3.08
CA LYS A 24 -5.45 -14.34 4.14
C LYS A 24 -5.11 -14.89 5.54
N LYS A 25 -4.32 -15.98 5.60
CA LYS A 25 -3.92 -16.63 6.85
C LYS A 25 -2.46 -16.37 7.22
N SER A 26 -1.71 -15.67 6.38
CA SER A 26 -0.29 -15.39 6.54
C SER A 26 -0.07 -13.96 7.01
N SER A 27 0.77 -13.78 8.01
CA SER A 27 1.30 -12.46 8.41
C SER A 27 2.52 -12.02 7.58
N LYS A 28 2.93 -12.84 6.61
CA LYS A 28 4.00 -12.49 5.67
C LYS A 28 3.44 -12.45 4.26
N PRO A 29 3.90 -11.53 3.39
CA PRO A 29 3.45 -11.42 2.01
C PRO A 29 3.60 -12.75 1.24
N ILE A 30 2.60 -13.06 0.44
CA ILE A 30 2.57 -14.22 -0.46
C ILE A 30 2.21 -13.71 -1.85
N PHE A 31 2.99 -14.08 -2.85
CA PHE A 31 2.69 -13.77 -4.24
C PHE A 31 1.39 -14.43 -4.69
N ILE A 32 0.45 -13.62 -5.15
CA ILE A 32 -0.76 -14.04 -5.84
C ILE A 32 -0.48 -14.12 -7.34
N VAL A 33 0.22 -13.13 -7.88
CA VAL A 33 0.86 -13.12 -9.19
C VAL A 33 2.36 -12.98 -8.97
N THR A 34 3.14 -13.95 -9.43
CA THR A 34 4.60 -13.95 -9.28
C THR A 34 5.28 -13.02 -10.29
N PRO A 35 6.57 -12.65 -10.09
CA PRO A 35 7.35 -11.92 -11.08
C PRO A 35 7.35 -12.57 -12.48
N ASP A 36 7.54 -13.89 -12.55
CA ASP A 36 7.53 -14.63 -13.82
C ASP A 36 6.15 -14.57 -14.49
N GLU A 37 5.06 -14.80 -13.72
CA GLU A 37 3.70 -14.69 -14.22
C GLU A 37 3.38 -13.26 -14.70
N ALA A 38 3.91 -12.23 -14.06
CA ALA A 38 3.75 -10.83 -14.47
C ALA A 38 4.50 -10.55 -15.79
N TYR A 39 5.71 -11.09 -15.93
CA TYR A 39 6.48 -11.02 -17.16
C TYR A 39 5.76 -11.69 -18.33
N ASP A 40 5.27 -12.91 -18.14
CA ASP A 40 4.50 -13.64 -19.17
C ASP A 40 3.23 -12.88 -19.56
N ASN A 41 2.49 -12.34 -18.57
CA ASN A 41 1.27 -11.56 -18.82
C ASN A 41 1.54 -10.27 -19.60
N GLU A 42 2.72 -9.66 -19.47
CA GLU A 42 3.12 -8.47 -20.24
C GLU A 42 3.29 -8.82 -21.73
N LEU A 43 3.88 -9.99 -22.01
CA LEU A 43 4.13 -10.45 -23.37
C LEU A 43 2.85 -10.93 -24.06
N GLU A 44 1.92 -11.50 -23.31
CA GLU A 44 0.65 -12.00 -23.86
C GLU A 44 -0.29 -10.85 -24.24
N LYS A 45 -0.81 -10.90 -25.47
CA LYS A 45 -1.89 -10.03 -25.93
C LYS A 45 -3.17 -10.85 -26.04
N SER A 46 -4.07 -10.71 -25.07
CA SER A 46 -5.42 -11.25 -25.16
C SER A 46 -6.39 -10.20 -25.69
N SER A 47 -7.29 -10.63 -26.58
CA SER A 47 -8.47 -9.85 -27.00
C SER A 47 -9.68 -10.06 -26.08
N ASP A 48 -9.58 -10.99 -25.14
CA ASP A 48 -10.68 -11.34 -24.25
C ASP A 48 -10.84 -10.29 -23.15
N TYR A 49 -12.07 -9.95 -22.86
CA TYR A 49 -12.45 -9.05 -21.77
C TYR A 49 -12.74 -9.83 -20.51
N LYS A 50 -12.35 -9.25 -19.36
CA LYS A 50 -12.76 -9.72 -18.03
C LYS A 50 -13.44 -8.58 -17.30
N THR A 51 -14.61 -8.85 -16.76
CA THR A 51 -15.31 -7.89 -15.89
C THR A 51 -14.88 -8.09 -14.45
N TRP A 52 -14.30 -7.08 -13.84
CA TRP A 52 -13.92 -7.06 -12.44
C TRP A 52 -14.95 -6.24 -11.67
N SER A 53 -15.59 -6.84 -10.67
CA SER A 53 -16.59 -6.19 -9.84
C SER A 53 -16.05 -5.95 -8.44
N PHE A 54 -16.08 -4.70 -8.01
CA PHE A 54 -15.65 -4.30 -6.66
C PHE A 54 -16.80 -3.64 -5.92
N LYS A 55 -16.85 -3.80 -4.60
CA LYS A 55 -17.78 -3.14 -3.72
C LYS A 55 -17.06 -2.48 -2.57
N ALA A 56 -17.41 -1.23 -2.30
CA ALA A 56 -16.96 -0.46 -1.14
C ALA A 56 -18.17 0.21 -0.48
N ASP A 57 -18.18 0.21 0.84
CA ASP A 57 -19.19 0.90 1.63
C ASP A 57 -18.50 2.06 2.40
N ASN A 58 -19.22 3.15 2.62
CA ASN A 58 -18.75 4.32 3.40
C ASN A 58 -17.43 4.92 2.90
N VAL A 59 -17.32 5.14 1.59
CA VAL A 59 -16.16 5.76 0.96
C VAL A 59 -16.51 7.11 0.35
N ARG A 60 -15.59 8.07 0.44
CA ARG A 60 -15.74 9.41 -0.15
C ARG A 60 -15.39 9.45 -1.64
N ASP A 61 -14.58 8.48 -2.07
CA ASP A 61 -13.98 8.42 -3.39
C ASP A 61 -13.81 6.98 -3.85
N PHE A 62 -13.52 6.79 -5.14
CA PHE A 62 -13.25 5.49 -5.73
C PHE A 62 -12.12 5.58 -6.74
N ALA A 63 -11.07 4.79 -6.57
CA ALA A 63 -9.96 4.69 -7.52
C ALA A 63 -9.71 3.24 -7.95
N TRP A 64 -9.06 3.09 -9.08
CA TRP A 64 -8.64 1.79 -9.60
C TRP A 64 -7.37 1.91 -10.44
N ALA A 65 -6.64 0.81 -10.52
CA ALA A 65 -5.50 0.64 -11.42
C ALA A 65 -5.56 -0.71 -12.10
N SER A 66 -5.04 -0.80 -13.30
CA SER A 66 -4.85 -2.08 -13.99
C SER A 66 -3.57 -2.06 -14.81
N SER A 67 -2.86 -3.17 -14.79
CA SER A 67 -1.69 -3.41 -15.65
C SER A 67 -1.49 -4.90 -15.86
N ARG A 68 -1.02 -5.28 -17.03
CA ARG A 68 -0.55 -6.64 -17.29
C ARG A 68 0.79 -6.94 -16.61
N LYS A 69 1.56 -5.89 -16.28
CA LYS A 69 2.88 -5.96 -15.64
C LYS A 69 2.83 -6.21 -14.13
N PHE A 70 1.64 -6.15 -13.50
CA PHE A 70 1.58 -6.19 -12.06
C PHE A 70 1.89 -7.56 -11.48
N ILE A 71 2.96 -7.63 -10.71
CA ILE A 71 3.12 -8.55 -9.61
C ILE A 71 2.06 -8.19 -8.57
N TRP A 72 1.52 -9.16 -7.90
CA TRP A 72 0.58 -8.96 -6.81
C TRP A 72 0.99 -9.84 -5.64
N ASP A 73 1.33 -9.24 -4.53
CA ASP A 73 1.48 -9.93 -3.26
C ASP A 73 0.45 -9.46 -2.23
N ALA A 74 0.23 -10.27 -1.20
CA ALA A 74 -0.76 -10.01 -0.17
C ALA A 74 -0.44 -10.72 1.14
N ALA A 75 -0.89 -10.13 2.25
CA ALA A 75 -0.86 -10.72 3.58
C ALA A 75 -2.14 -10.37 4.37
N GLY A 76 -2.47 -11.19 5.36
CA GLY A 76 -3.58 -10.93 6.28
C GLY A 76 -3.07 -10.19 7.52
N PHE A 77 -3.51 -8.95 7.69
CA PHE A 77 -3.29 -8.18 8.91
C PHE A 77 -4.44 -8.44 9.89
N LYS A 78 -4.11 -8.94 11.08
CA LYS A 78 -5.08 -9.17 12.16
C LYS A 78 -5.07 -8.01 13.13
N GLN A 79 -6.25 -7.58 13.53
CA GLN A 79 -6.45 -6.54 14.54
C GLN A 79 -7.53 -6.95 15.53
N ASP A 80 -7.64 -6.24 16.65
CA ASP A 80 -8.57 -6.59 17.73
C ASP A 80 -10.02 -6.10 17.49
N SER A 81 -10.29 -5.48 16.35
CA SER A 81 -11.63 -5.03 15.96
C SER A 81 -12.61 -6.20 15.84
N ILE A 82 -13.77 -6.07 16.50
CA ILE A 82 -14.86 -7.06 16.39
C ILE A 82 -15.50 -7.03 15.00
N GLU A 83 -15.67 -5.84 14.42
CA GLU A 83 -16.34 -5.66 13.13
C GLU A 83 -15.43 -6.00 11.95
N ASN A 84 -14.14 -5.73 12.07
CA ASN A 84 -13.15 -5.98 11.02
C ASN A 84 -11.87 -6.63 11.57
N PRO A 85 -11.91 -7.90 12.00
CA PRO A 85 -10.76 -8.55 12.64
C PRO A 85 -9.61 -8.90 11.67
N LEU A 86 -9.81 -8.73 10.37
CA LEU A 86 -8.84 -9.10 9.36
C LEU A 86 -8.88 -8.19 8.15
N VAL A 87 -7.81 -7.47 7.91
CA VAL A 87 -7.59 -6.64 6.73
C VAL A 87 -6.64 -7.34 5.75
N MET A 88 -6.93 -7.28 4.46
CA MET A 88 -6.03 -7.74 3.42
C MET A 88 -5.09 -6.60 3.01
N ALA A 89 -3.84 -6.66 3.46
CA ALA A 89 -2.76 -5.82 2.96
C ALA A 89 -2.26 -6.36 1.62
N MET A 90 -2.13 -5.51 0.61
CA MET A 90 -1.77 -5.93 -0.74
C MET A 90 -0.86 -4.91 -1.42
N SER A 91 0.03 -5.41 -2.28
CA SER A 91 0.84 -4.55 -3.15
C SER A 91 0.76 -4.99 -4.60
N PHE A 92 0.76 -4.01 -5.51
CA PHE A 92 0.70 -4.21 -6.96
C PHE A 92 1.78 -3.36 -7.63
N TYR A 93 2.74 -3.98 -8.30
CA TYR A 93 3.90 -3.31 -8.85
C TYR A 93 4.50 -4.10 -10.03
N PRO A 94 5.18 -3.45 -10.96
CA PRO A 94 5.84 -4.13 -12.07
C PRO A 94 7.19 -4.73 -11.65
N ASN A 95 7.78 -5.57 -12.51
CA ASN A 95 9.12 -6.13 -12.29
C ASN A 95 10.20 -5.07 -12.05
N GLU A 96 10.01 -3.86 -12.54
CA GLU A 96 10.86 -2.69 -12.28
C GLU A 96 10.84 -2.22 -10.79
N GLY A 97 9.92 -2.74 -10.00
CA GLY A 97 9.87 -2.53 -8.54
C GLY A 97 10.67 -3.57 -7.74
N GLU A 98 11.04 -4.71 -8.35
CA GLU A 98 11.81 -5.75 -7.67
C GLU A 98 13.29 -5.37 -7.47
N PRO A 99 13.93 -5.79 -6.38
CA PRO A 99 13.39 -6.52 -5.22
C PRO A 99 12.89 -5.61 -4.07
N LEU A 100 12.74 -4.31 -4.31
CA LEU A 100 12.38 -3.31 -3.31
C LEU A 100 10.94 -3.51 -2.79
N TRP A 101 9.99 -3.62 -3.73
CA TRP A 101 8.57 -3.70 -3.41
C TRP A 101 8.17 -4.99 -2.70
N SER A 102 8.65 -6.14 -3.18
CA SER A 102 8.37 -7.44 -2.55
C SER A 102 8.91 -7.55 -1.13
N LYS A 103 9.98 -6.83 -0.83
CA LYS A 103 10.57 -6.82 0.52
C LYS A 103 9.85 -5.91 1.50
N TYR A 104 9.31 -4.77 1.03
CA TYR A 104 8.92 -3.72 1.96
C TYR A 104 7.50 -3.19 1.80
N SER A 105 6.90 -3.19 0.60
CA SER A 105 5.65 -2.46 0.38
C SER A 105 4.47 -3.03 1.20
N THR A 106 4.15 -4.31 1.09
CA THR A 106 3.05 -4.91 1.88
C THR A 106 3.36 -4.95 3.38
N GLU A 107 4.64 -5.07 3.77
CA GLU A 107 5.04 -4.96 5.17
C GLU A 107 4.83 -3.53 5.69
N ALA A 108 5.13 -2.50 4.90
CA ALA A 108 4.87 -1.11 5.27
C ALA A 108 3.36 -0.83 5.40
N VAL A 109 2.52 -1.38 4.51
CA VAL A 109 1.05 -1.29 4.67
C VAL A 109 0.58 -1.87 6.01
N MET A 110 1.06 -3.07 6.38
CA MET A 110 0.69 -3.70 7.66
C MET A 110 1.24 -2.92 8.86
N HIS A 111 2.47 -2.45 8.77
CA HIS A 111 3.11 -1.65 9.82
C HIS A 111 2.35 -0.34 10.06
N THR A 112 1.95 0.36 8.99
CA THR A 112 1.14 1.57 9.10
C THR A 112 -0.14 1.30 9.86
N MET A 113 -0.89 0.26 9.46
CA MET A 113 -2.13 -0.09 10.17
C MET A 113 -1.89 -0.41 11.65
N ALA A 114 -0.80 -1.12 11.97
CA ALA A 114 -0.47 -1.44 13.36
C ALA A 114 -0.18 -0.18 14.19
N VAL A 115 0.64 0.74 13.66
CA VAL A 115 1.05 1.95 14.40
C VAL A 115 -0.09 2.97 14.47
N TYR A 116 -0.79 3.23 13.36
CA TYR A 116 -1.91 4.16 13.37
C TYR A 116 -3.06 3.67 14.25
N SER A 117 -3.35 2.35 14.26
CA SER A 117 -4.34 1.79 15.18
C SER A 117 -3.95 1.93 16.64
N LYS A 118 -2.66 1.83 16.95
CA LYS A 118 -2.14 2.04 18.31
C LYS A 118 -2.37 3.47 18.83
N TYR A 119 -2.27 4.47 17.93
CA TYR A 119 -2.39 5.89 18.30
C TYR A 119 -3.77 6.49 18.03
N SER A 120 -4.65 5.78 17.31
CA SER A 120 -5.98 6.30 16.96
C SER A 120 -7.09 5.25 17.10
N PHE A 121 -7.37 4.50 16.05
CA PHE A 121 -8.45 3.48 15.99
C PHE A 121 -8.10 2.39 14.99
N ASP A 122 -8.72 1.21 15.13
CA ASP A 122 -8.53 0.09 14.21
C ASP A 122 -8.93 0.45 12.78
N TYR A 123 -8.18 -0.06 11.81
CA TYR A 123 -8.46 0.18 10.39
C TYR A 123 -9.84 -0.38 10.00
N PRO A 124 -10.80 0.44 9.55
CA PRO A 124 -12.19 -0.01 9.42
C PRO A 124 -12.51 -0.71 8.10
N TYR A 125 -11.64 -0.61 7.09
CA TYR A 125 -11.89 -1.18 5.77
C TYR A 125 -11.33 -2.60 5.63
N PRO A 126 -11.91 -3.44 4.74
CA PRO A 126 -11.49 -4.83 4.56
C PRO A 126 -10.16 -5.01 3.83
N THR A 127 -9.68 -3.97 3.14
CA THR A 127 -8.44 -4.01 2.34
C THR A 127 -7.65 -2.73 2.48
N ALA A 128 -6.32 -2.83 2.36
CA ALA A 128 -5.40 -1.70 2.23
C ALA A 128 -4.38 -2.05 1.14
N GLN A 129 -4.26 -1.19 0.11
CA GLN A 129 -3.52 -1.53 -1.10
C GLN A 129 -2.49 -0.44 -1.43
N SER A 130 -1.25 -0.84 -1.70
CA SER A 130 -0.19 -0.01 -2.26
C SER A 130 0.04 -0.38 -3.72
N VAL A 131 -0.09 0.57 -4.62
CA VAL A 131 0.04 0.36 -6.07
C VAL A 131 1.16 1.23 -6.62
N ASN A 132 2.08 0.64 -7.38
CA ASN A 132 3.09 1.44 -8.08
C ASN A 132 2.45 2.21 -9.24
N GLY A 133 2.64 3.53 -9.24
CA GLY A 133 2.12 4.45 -10.25
C GLY A 133 3.11 5.55 -10.61
N PRO A 134 2.85 6.33 -11.67
CA PRO A 134 3.71 7.43 -12.12
C PRO A 134 3.48 8.72 -11.32
N VAL A 135 3.42 8.61 -10.00
CA VAL A 135 3.21 9.71 -9.05
C VAL A 135 4.16 9.55 -7.87
N GLY A 136 4.47 10.61 -7.13
CA GLY A 136 5.27 10.53 -5.90
C GLY A 136 4.55 9.73 -4.85
N GLY A 137 3.35 10.16 -4.50
CA GLY A 137 2.38 9.53 -3.63
C GLY A 137 0.99 10.05 -3.95
N MET A 138 -0.06 9.27 -3.69
CA MET A 138 -1.46 9.69 -3.81
C MET A 138 -2.37 8.71 -3.09
N GLU A 139 -3.21 9.23 -2.25
CA GLU A 139 -4.17 8.48 -1.44
C GLU A 139 -5.55 8.41 -2.07
N TYR A 140 -6.21 7.25 -1.86
CA TYR A 140 -7.64 7.02 -2.08
C TYR A 140 -8.14 6.00 -1.06
N PRO A 141 -9.45 5.92 -0.79
CA PRO A 141 -9.96 4.92 0.13
C PRO A 141 -9.55 3.49 -0.27
N MET A 142 -8.85 2.79 0.62
CA MET A 142 -8.37 1.40 0.45
C MET A 142 -7.32 1.18 -0.64
N ILE A 143 -6.91 2.19 -1.42
CA ILE A 143 -5.92 2.06 -2.48
C ILE A 143 -5.07 3.32 -2.56
N THR A 144 -3.76 3.17 -2.53
CA THR A 144 -2.81 4.28 -2.65
C THR A 144 -1.87 4.05 -3.81
N PHE A 145 -1.34 5.14 -4.37
CA PHE A 145 -0.38 5.09 -5.46
C PHE A 145 0.96 5.60 -4.98
N ASN A 146 2.04 4.87 -5.30
CA ASN A 146 3.38 5.14 -4.79
C ASN A 146 4.40 5.03 -5.92
N GLY A 147 5.33 5.97 -6.01
CA GLY A 147 6.21 6.14 -7.16
C GLY A 147 7.52 5.36 -7.19
N PRO A 148 8.18 5.03 -6.07
CA PRO A 148 9.55 4.52 -6.11
C PRO A 148 9.72 3.24 -6.93
N ARG A 149 10.83 3.15 -7.67
CA ARG A 149 11.26 1.96 -8.41
C ARG A 149 12.75 1.74 -8.17
N THR A 150 13.22 0.54 -8.51
CA THR A 150 14.64 0.19 -8.43
C THR A 150 15.41 0.68 -9.65
N GLU A 151 16.71 0.86 -9.49
CA GLU A 151 17.64 1.15 -10.57
C GLU A 151 18.08 -0.12 -11.28
N LEU A 152 18.34 0.00 -12.58
CA LEU A 152 18.87 -1.07 -13.40
C LEU A 152 20.38 -0.90 -13.51
N GLU A 153 21.14 -1.90 -13.07
CA GLU A 153 22.60 -1.91 -13.16
C GLU A 153 23.05 -2.37 -14.55
N ASP A 154 24.33 -2.10 -14.87
CA ASP A 154 24.93 -2.46 -16.16
C ASP A 154 24.94 -3.98 -16.43
N ASP A 155 24.95 -4.79 -15.40
CA ASP A 155 24.89 -6.26 -15.50
C ASP A 155 23.45 -6.81 -15.65
N GLY A 156 22.45 -5.92 -15.71
CA GLY A 156 21.04 -6.26 -15.83
C GLY A 156 20.36 -6.61 -14.50
N SER A 157 21.07 -6.59 -13.38
CA SER A 157 20.47 -6.73 -12.04
C SER A 157 19.74 -5.44 -11.65
N ARG A 158 18.87 -5.56 -10.63
CA ARG A 158 18.18 -4.40 -10.05
C ARG A 158 18.56 -4.22 -8.59
N THR A 159 18.85 -2.99 -8.24
CA THR A 159 19.26 -2.60 -6.89
C THR A 159 18.49 -1.39 -6.39
N TYR A 160 18.65 -1.07 -5.13
CA TYR A 160 18.11 0.13 -4.50
C TYR A 160 19.04 0.62 -3.38
N SER A 161 19.15 1.91 -3.27
CA SER A 161 19.86 2.58 -2.19
C SER A 161 19.05 2.55 -0.89
N ARG A 162 19.71 2.90 0.22
CA ARG A 162 19.02 3.14 1.50
C ARG A 162 17.94 4.23 1.37
N SER A 163 18.24 5.30 0.64
CA SER A 163 17.30 6.41 0.42
C SER A 163 16.02 5.95 -0.31
N GLU A 164 16.17 5.15 -1.36
CA GLU A 164 15.01 4.61 -2.10
C GLU A 164 14.16 3.66 -1.24
N LYS A 165 14.83 2.84 -0.40
CA LYS A 165 14.13 1.99 0.56
C LYS A 165 13.33 2.84 1.56
N GLU A 166 13.97 3.82 2.18
CA GLU A 166 13.31 4.70 3.15
C GLU A 166 12.20 5.52 2.47
N PHE A 167 12.41 5.98 1.23
CA PHE A 167 11.37 6.68 0.47
C PHE A 167 10.16 5.78 0.18
N LEU A 168 10.35 4.53 -0.26
CA LEU A 168 9.21 3.61 -0.47
C LEU A 168 8.45 3.39 0.83
N ILE A 169 9.14 3.08 1.92
CA ILE A 169 8.51 2.81 3.21
C ILE A 169 7.77 4.06 3.69
N GLY A 170 8.40 5.22 3.66
CA GLY A 170 7.83 6.48 4.11
C GLY A 170 6.59 6.89 3.30
N VAL A 171 6.65 6.79 1.96
CA VAL A 171 5.49 7.14 1.13
C VAL A 171 4.33 6.15 1.32
N VAL A 172 4.59 4.85 1.48
CA VAL A 172 3.52 3.88 1.78
C VAL A 172 2.89 4.16 3.14
N ILE A 173 3.69 4.49 4.15
CA ILE A 173 3.18 4.89 5.48
C ILE A 173 2.32 6.15 5.35
N HIS A 174 2.78 7.15 4.61
CA HIS A 174 2.10 8.41 4.40
C HIS A 174 0.73 8.22 3.73
N GLU A 175 0.71 7.56 2.57
CA GLU A 175 -0.52 7.40 1.78
C GLU A 175 -1.55 6.48 2.47
N ILE A 176 -1.12 5.40 3.11
CA ILE A 176 -2.03 4.55 3.91
C ILE A 176 -2.53 5.32 5.13
N GLY A 177 -1.69 6.18 5.72
CA GLY A 177 -2.06 7.06 6.82
C GLY A 177 -3.19 8.02 6.49
N HIS A 178 -3.20 8.59 5.28
CA HIS A 178 -4.29 9.44 4.78
C HIS A 178 -5.66 8.76 4.75
N ILE A 179 -5.72 7.43 4.69
CA ILE A 179 -7.00 6.70 4.80
C ILE A 179 -7.62 6.92 6.18
N TYR A 180 -6.80 7.04 7.24
CA TYR A 180 -7.26 7.40 8.58
C TYR A 180 -7.58 8.90 8.67
N PHE A 181 -6.64 9.75 8.22
CA PHE A 181 -6.67 11.22 8.31
C PHE A 181 -6.26 11.84 6.97
N PRO A 182 -7.14 12.53 6.22
CA PRO A 182 -8.48 12.97 6.62
C PRO A 182 -9.64 12.14 6.04
N MET A 183 -9.43 10.93 5.49
CA MET A 183 -10.51 10.24 4.78
C MET A 183 -11.60 9.72 5.71
N ILE A 184 -11.24 9.10 6.84
CA ILE A 184 -12.20 8.58 7.84
C ILE A 184 -12.52 9.67 8.86
N VAL A 185 -11.49 10.24 9.48
CA VAL A 185 -11.65 11.42 10.33
C VAL A 185 -11.54 12.66 9.45
N ASN A 186 -12.66 13.10 8.93
CA ASN A 186 -12.75 14.18 7.96
C ASN A 186 -12.39 15.54 8.57
N SER A 187 -11.73 16.39 7.78
CA SER A 187 -11.38 17.77 8.11
C SER A 187 -11.66 18.68 6.92
N ASP A 188 -11.65 20.00 7.14
CA ASP A 188 -11.75 21.01 6.06
C ASP A 188 -10.39 21.19 5.36
N GLU A 189 -9.89 20.11 4.80
CA GLU A 189 -8.58 20.00 4.17
C GLU A 189 -8.39 20.96 2.97
N ARG A 190 -9.48 21.23 2.24
CA ARG A 190 -9.42 22.10 1.07
C ARG A 190 -9.16 23.54 1.41
N GLN A 191 -9.64 23.98 2.56
CA GLN A 191 -9.40 25.32 3.07
C GLN A 191 -8.12 25.37 3.92
N TRP A 192 -7.83 24.30 4.65
CA TRP A 192 -6.72 24.20 5.60
C TRP A 192 -5.86 22.98 5.32
N THR A 193 -4.92 23.10 4.38
CA THR A 193 -4.04 21.99 3.93
C THR A 193 -3.28 21.30 5.07
N TRP A 194 -2.96 22.01 6.15
CA TRP A 194 -2.34 21.40 7.33
C TRP A 194 -3.24 20.38 8.04
N MET A 195 -4.56 20.45 7.84
CA MET A 195 -5.49 19.43 8.35
C MET A 195 -5.46 18.14 7.53
N ASP A 196 -4.99 18.22 6.29
CA ASP A 196 -4.68 17.07 5.46
C ASP A 196 -3.34 16.46 5.89
N GLU A 197 -2.29 17.24 5.78
CA GLU A 197 -0.92 16.75 5.88
C GLU A 197 -0.38 16.67 7.32
N GLY A 198 -0.73 17.64 8.17
CA GLY A 198 -0.02 17.84 9.44
C GLY A 198 -0.18 16.69 10.43
N LEU A 199 -1.41 16.23 10.69
CA LEU A 199 -1.65 15.11 11.59
C LEU A 199 -1.11 13.80 11.02
N ASN A 200 -1.31 13.60 9.71
CA ASN A 200 -0.80 12.43 9.00
C ASN A 200 0.73 12.39 9.02
N THR A 201 1.42 13.50 8.74
CA THR A 201 2.89 13.60 8.80
C THR A 201 3.43 13.31 10.21
N PHE A 202 2.73 13.76 11.26
CA PHE A 202 3.12 13.45 12.63
C PHE A 202 3.03 11.95 12.94
N LEU A 203 1.94 11.29 12.55
CA LEU A 203 1.78 9.85 12.74
C LEU A 203 2.72 9.04 11.85
N GLN A 204 2.99 9.52 10.63
CA GLN A 204 4.02 8.96 9.75
C GLN A 204 5.39 8.95 10.46
N TYR A 205 5.80 10.08 11.03
CA TYR A 205 7.05 10.15 11.78
C TYR A 205 7.11 9.08 12.89
N LEU A 206 6.05 8.93 13.68
CA LEU A 206 6.00 7.89 14.71
C LEU A 206 6.14 6.48 14.11
N ALA A 207 5.46 6.21 13.01
CA ALA A 207 5.53 4.93 12.34
C ALA A 207 6.92 4.66 11.73
N GLU A 208 7.58 5.65 11.17
CA GLU A 208 8.95 5.56 10.67
C GLU A 208 9.95 5.25 11.79
N GLN A 209 9.80 5.90 12.96
CA GLN A 209 10.65 5.64 14.13
C GLN A 209 10.39 4.25 14.76
N GLU A 210 9.16 3.75 14.71
CA GLU A 210 8.84 2.38 15.14
C GLU A 210 9.28 1.32 14.11
N TRP A 211 9.45 1.68 12.84
CA TRP A 211 10.04 0.81 11.82
C TRP A 211 11.54 0.61 12.03
N ASP A 212 12.28 1.69 12.17
CA ASP A 212 13.72 1.71 12.43
C ASP A 212 14.07 3.02 13.17
N ILE A 213 14.63 2.93 14.37
CA ILE A 213 15.04 4.11 15.15
C ILE A 213 16.03 5.03 14.40
N ASN A 214 16.71 4.50 13.40
CA ASN A 214 17.62 5.26 12.54
C ASN A 214 16.98 5.64 11.19
N PHE A 215 15.66 5.55 11.08
CA PHE A 215 14.94 5.96 9.88
C PHE A 215 15.16 7.45 9.64
N ARG A 216 15.57 7.81 8.42
CA ARG A 216 15.77 9.22 8.04
C ARG A 216 14.45 9.79 7.54
N SER A 217 13.70 10.39 8.47
CA SER A 217 12.43 11.05 8.16
C SER A 217 12.70 12.40 7.52
N ASP A 218 12.38 12.54 6.24
CA ASP A 218 12.57 13.82 5.52
C ASP A 218 11.58 14.91 5.96
N ARG A 219 10.50 14.55 6.68
CA ARG A 219 9.35 15.43 6.92
C ARG A 219 9.05 15.73 8.37
N GLY A 220 9.92 15.48 9.31
CA GLY A 220 9.49 15.87 10.62
C GLY A 220 10.28 15.38 11.81
N GLU A 221 11.55 15.61 11.86
CA GLU A 221 12.19 15.55 13.16
C GLU A 221 11.53 16.57 14.09
N PRO A 222 11.00 16.17 15.25
CA PRO A 222 10.35 17.08 16.20
C PRO A 222 11.21 18.29 16.60
N ARG A 223 12.54 18.15 16.55
CA ARG A 223 13.47 19.27 16.80
C ARG A 223 13.29 20.46 15.85
N TRP A 224 12.81 20.21 14.61
CA TRP A 224 12.56 21.30 13.66
C TRP A 224 11.31 22.10 14.02
N ILE A 225 10.35 21.47 14.71
CA ILE A 225 9.16 22.15 15.23
C ILE A 225 9.54 23.08 16.38
N THR A 226 10.46 22.66 17.25
CA THR A 226 10.93 23.48 18.38
C THR A 226 11.76 24.69 17.94
N ASP A 227 12.38 24.65 16.75
CA ASP A 227 13.13 25.78 16.19
C ASP A 227 12.20 26.87 15.61
N TYR A 228 10.92 26.59 15.42
CA TYR A 228 9.89 27.53 14.95
C TYR A 228 8.95 28.01 16.06
N MET A 229 9.04 27.48 17.26
CA MET A 229 8.26 27.90 18.44
C MET A 229 9.07 28.83 19.34
#